data_6abb14c1e201ee6ec4657984b7f23298
#
_entry.id   6abb14c1e201ee6ec4657984b7f23298
#
_cell.length_a   1.000
_cell.length_b   1.000
_cell.length_c   1.000
_cell.angle_alpha   90.00
_cell.angle_beta   90.00
_cell.angle_gamma   90.00
#
_symmetry.space_group_name_H-M   'P 1'
#
loop_
_entity.id
_entity.type
_entity.pdbx_description
1 polymer ?
#
loop_
_entity_poly.entity_id
_entity_poly.type
_entity_poly.pdbx_seq_one_letter_code
_entity_poly.pdbx_strand_id
1 'polypeptide(L)'
;MYRPQARSIFGINENGEQVSNPPSLIIQDELHLINGALGSTVAFFESIIDYLCTKVDQDSFIKPKVICSTATIKNAEKQIRGIFNRKSHSIFPPVGLSIDDSFYSVKDESSFGKKFVGVTITQYSTQQAQANVLSNLNQSPSFFESDLEKDPWWTNICYFHSMRELGNTYSILQEDVVRRLMFLRMKFNIGKEKLTYAPNINNVKELTSRLPSPKVVSAMNKLAVGTDSGKLNNVVRNALATSVIEVGIDI
;
A
#
# COMPACT_ATOMS: atom_id res chain seq x y z
N MET A 1 -9.66 9.38 -31.74
CA MET A 1 -8.52 10.24 -32.10
C MET A 1 -7.25 9.41 -32.07
N TYR A 2 -6.73 9.00 -33.20
CA TYR A 2 -5.53 8.16 -33.30
C TYR A 2 -4.30 9.02 -32.96
N ARG A 3 -3.56 8.67 -31.91
CA ARG A 3 -2.31 9.37 -31.59
C ARG A 3 -1.16 8.69 -32.33
N PRO A 4 -0.50 9.33 -33.32
CA PRO A 4 0.63 8.76 -34.07
C PRO A 4 1.77 8.28 -33.15
N GLN A 5 1.95 8.94 -32.00
CA GLN A 5 2.95 8.62 -30.99
C GLN A 5 2.84 7.21 -30.40
N ALA A 6 1.64 6.59 -30.35
CA ALA A 6 1.48 5.25 -29.82
C ALA A 6 2.07 4.16 -30.74
N ARG A 7 2.09 4.39 -32.05
CA ARG A 7 2.67 3.45 -33.02
C ARG A 7 4.19 3.42 -32.95
N SER A 8 4.82 4.57 -32.70
CA SER A 8 6.29 4.67 -32.63
C SER A 8 6.88 3.83 -31.48
N ILE A 9 6.14 3.61 -30.37
CA ILE A 9 6.57 2.76 -29.26
C ILE A 9 6.79 1.30 -29.74
N PHE A 10 5.97 0.83 -30.68
CA PHE A 10 6.08 -0.51 -31.25
C PHE A 10 6.95 -0.55 -32.52
N GLY A 11 7.63 0.53 -32.83
CA GLY A 11 8.49 0.64 -34.01
C GLY A 11 7.75 0.73 -35.33
N ILE A 12 6.46 1.15 -35.34
CA ILE A 12 5.60 1.23 -36.50
C ILE A 12 5.48 2.69 -36.95
N ASN A 13 5.72 2.99 -38.22
CA ASN A 13 5.56 4.33 -38.79
C ASN A 13 4.08 4.69 -39.06
N GLU A 14 3.83 5.89 -39.55
CA GLU A 14 2.47 6.37 -39.89
C GLU A 14 1.79 5.54 -40.99
N ASN A 15 2.57 4.92 -41.86
CA ASN A 15 2.08 4.08 -42.95
C ASN A 15 1.78 2.64 -42.50
N GLY A 16 2.10 2.28 -41.20
CA GLY A 16 1.89 0.95 -40.68
C GLY A 16 3.06 -0.01 -40.93
N GLU A 17 4.20 0.49 -41.41
CA GLU A 17 5.40 -0.32 -41.66
C GLU A 17 6.28 -0.39 -40.41
N GLN A 18 6.90 -1.56 -40.20
CA GLN A 18 7.86 -1.76 -39.11
C GLN A 18 9.21 -1.13 -39.49
N VAL A 19 9.57 -0.05 -38.81
CA VAL A 19 10.82 0.71 -39.05
C VAL A 19 11.88 0.49 -37.99
N SER A 20 11.51 -0.04 -36.83
CA SER A 20 12.43 -0.41 -35.76
C SER A 20 11.94 -1.65 -35.00
N ASN A 21 12.82 -2.27 -34.20
CA ASN A 21 12.41 -3.40 -33.37
C ASN A 21 11.37 -2.97 -32.34
N PRO A 22 10.32 -3.77 -32.12
CA PRO A 22 9.38 -3.54 -31.04
C PRO A 22 10.03 -3.81 -29.65
N PRO A 23 9.40 -3.41 -28.55
CA PRO A 23 9.85 -3.73 -27.19
C PRO A 23 10.06 -5.23 -27.01
N SER A 24 11.24 -5.62 -26.53
CA SER A 24 11.60 -7.01 -26.26
C SER A 24 11.38 -7.44 -24.81
N LEU A 25 11.02 -6.50 -23.94
CA LEU A 25 10.79 -6.69 -22.51
C LEU A 25 9.52 -5.95 -22.08
N ILE A 26 8.67 -6.66 -21.35
CA ILE A 26 7.49 -6.12 -20.66
C ILE A 26 7.72 -6.33 -19.17
N ILE A 27 7.57 -5.27 -18.37
CA ILE A 27 7.63 -5.35 -16.91
C ILE A 27 6.24 -5.00 -16.37
N GLN A 28 5.63 -5.98 -15.67
CA GLN A 28 4.33 -5.83 -15.02
C GLN A 28 4.51 -5.84 -13.51
N ASP A 29 4.27 -4.69 -12.89
CA ASP A 29 4.29 -4.59 -11.44
C ASP A 29 2.93 -4.88 -10.83
N GLU A 30 2.91 -5.27 -9.54
CA GLU A 30 1.71 -5.54 -8.75
C GLU A 30 0.74 -6.55 -9.41
N LEU A 31 1.28 -7.64 -9.94
CA LEU A 31 0.48 -8.64 -10.68
C LEU A 31 -0.71 -9.19 -9.87
N HIS A 32 -0.62 -9.24 -8.54
CA HIS A 32 -1.69 -9.74 -7.67
C HIS A 32 -2.99 -8.91 -7.72
N LEU A 33 -2.91 -7.65 -8.15
CA LEU A 33 -4.07 -6.78 -8.32
C LEU A 33 -4.87 -7.13 -9.60
N ILE A 34 -4.22 -7.78 -10.56
CA ILE A 34 -4.81 -8.12 -11.86
C ILE A 34 -5.55 -9.46 -11.73
N ASN A 35 -6.74 -9.44 -11.17
CA ASN A 35 -7.56 -10.64 -11.00
C ASN A 35 -9.04 -10.37 -11.30
N GLY A 36 -9.86 -11.42 -11.31
CA GLY A 36 -11.31 -11.33 -11.55
C GLY A 36 -11.67 -10.62 -12.86
N ALA A 37 -12.63 -9.72 -12.83
CA ALA A 37 -13.09 -8.95 -13.99
C ALA A 37 -11.99 -8.06 -14.59
N LEU A 38 -11.19 -7.42 -13.73
CA LEU A 38 -10.03 -6.63 -14.16
C LEU A 38 -9.02 -7.50 -14.90
N GLY A 39 -8.75 -8.71 -14.38
CA GLY A 39 -7.84 -9.66 -15.01
C GLY A 39 -8.25 -10.04 -16.43
N SER A 40 -9.54 -10.23 -16.68
CA SER A 40 -10.06 -10.51 -18.04
C SER A 40 -9.87 -9.34 -18.98
N THR A 41 -10.12 -8.11 -18.51
CA THR A 41 -9.92 -6.90 -19.30
C THR A 41 -8.45 -6.68 -19.63
N VAL A 42 -7.56 -6.84 -18.65
CA VAL A 42 -6.11 -6.70 -18.83
C VAL A 42 -5.60 -7.77 -19.80
N ALA A 43 -6.04 -9.02 -19.68
CA ALA A 43 -5.63 -10.10 -20.59
C ALA A 43 -5.94 -9.79 -22.06
N PHE A 44 -7.07 -9.12 -22.32
CA PHE A 44 -7.40 -8.64 -23.67
C PHE A 44 -6.38 -7.62 -24.19
N PHE A 45 -6.05 -6.61 -23.37
CA PHE A 45 -5.05 -5.60 -23.75
C PHE A 45 -3.65 -6.22 -23.89
N GLU A 46 -3.26 -7.10 -22.98
CA GLU A 46 -1.97 -7.80 -23.03
C GLU A 46 -1.83 -8.67 -24.30
N SER A 47 -2.91 -9.26 -24.78
CA SER A 47 -2.91 -9.99 -26.03
C SER A 47 -2.57 -9.10 -27.24
N ILE A 48 -3.10 -7.87 -27.24
CA ILE A 48 -2.80 -6.87 -28.29
C ILE A 48 -1.35 -6.40 -28.18
N ILE A 49 -0.89 -6.10 -26.95
CA ILE A 49 0.50 -5.68 -26.70
C ILE A 49 1.47 -6.77 -27.10
N ASP A 50 1.20 -8.02 -26.71
CA ASP A 50 2.03 -9.19 -27.07
C ASP A 50 2.14 -9.33 -28.60
N TYR A 51 1.03 -9.17 -29.33
CA TYR A 51 1.02 -9.19 -30.79
C TYR A 51 1.88 -8.04 -31.38
N LEU A 52 1.71 -6.83 -30.91
CA LEU A 52 2.46 -5.66 -31.39
C LEU A 52 3.95 -5.72 -31.02
N CYS A 53 4.31 -6.38 -29.92
CA CYS A 53 5.69 -6.58 -29.49
C CYS A 53 6.33 -7.85 -30.11
N THR A 54 5.58 -8.68 -30.82
CA THR A 54 6.12 -9.88 -31.44
C THR A 54 6.92 -9.51 -32.69
N LYS A 55 8.22 -9.80 -32.67
CA LYS A 55 9.09 -9.66 -33.84
C LYS A 55 8.97 -10.89 -34.75
N VAL A 56 8.78 -10.66 -36.03
CA VAL A 56 8.85 -11.70 -37.04
C VAL A 56 10.31 -11.77 -37.58
N ASP A 57 10.96 -12.91 -37.43
CA ASP A 57 12.30 -13.11 -37.89
C ASP A 57 12.34 -14.39 -38.74
N GLN A 58 12.46 -14.25 -40.05
CA GLN A 58 12.34 -15.34 -41.05
C GLN A 58 11.05 -16.15 -40.81
N ASP A 59 11.17 -17.39 -40.32
CA ASP A 59 10.04 -18.29 -40.04
C ASP A 59 9.70 -18.41 -38.54
N SER A 60 10.26 -17.52 -37.71
CA SER A 60 10.07 -17.57 -36.25
C SER A 60 9.38 -16.30 -35.70
N PHE A 61 8.55 -16.52 -34.67
CA PHE A 61 7.89 -15.43 -33.90
C PHE A 61 8.61 -15.30 -32.58
N ILE A 62 9.32 -14.19 -32.42
CA ILE A 62 10.03 -13.86 -31.18
C ILE A 62 9.13 -12.96 -30.33
N LYS A 63 8.60 -13.51 -29.25
CA LYS A 63 7.77 -12.77 -28.29
C LYS A 63 8.59 -12.02 -27.26
N PRO A 64 8.09 -10.90 -26.72
CA PRO A 64 8.77 -10.17 -25.66
C PRO A 64 8.89 -11.04 -24.40
N LYS A 65 9.97 -10.86 -23.64
CA LYS A 65 10.08 -11.41 -22.29
C LYS A 65 9.17 -10.64 -21.35
N VAL A 66 8.43 -11.34 -20.49
CA VAL A 66 7.59 -10.72 -19.46
C VAL A 66 8.20 -11.00 -18.10
N ILE A 67 8.41 -9.94 -17.31
CA ILE A 67 8.84 -10.00 -15.90
C ILE A 67 7.72 -9.41 -15.08
N CYS A 68 7.23 -10.15 -14.08
CA CYS A 68 6.19 -9.69 -13.18
C CYS A 68 6.73 -9.62 -11.76
N SER A 69 6.43 -8.52 -11.06
CA SER A 69 6.63 -8.40 -9.61
C SER A 69 5.29 -8.48 -8.87
N THR A 70 5.31 -9.02 -7.67
CA THR A 70 4.10 -9.20 -6.86
C THR A 70 4.44 -9.52 -5.41
N ALA A 71 3.57 -9.15 -4.47
CA ALA A 71 3.73 -9.50 -3.07
C ALA A 71 3.56 -11.01 -2.84
N THR A 72 2.36 -11.57 -3.04
CA THR A 72 2.08 -13.00 -2.87
C THR A 72 1.05 -13.49 -3.88
N ILE A 73 1.34 -14.59 -4.55
CA ILE A 73 0.41 -15.23 -5.48
C ILE A 73 0.20 -16.70 -5.11
N LYS A 74 -1.05 -17.09 -4.82
CA LYS A 74 -1.38 -18.51 -4.57
C LYS A 74 -1.35 -19.39 -5.83
N ASN A 75 -1.66 -18.83 -7.01
CA ASN A 75 -1.82 -19.54 -8.26
C ASN A 75 -1.13 -18.79 -9.41
N ALA A 76 0.18 -18.52 -9.26
CA ALA A 76 0.98 -17.77 -10.25
C ALA A 76 0.86 -18.35 -11.66
N GLU A 77 0.98 -19.67 -11.81
CA GLU A 77 0.88 -20.33 -13.11
C GLU A 77 -0.43 -20.05 -13.83
N LYS A 78 -1.55 -20.22 -13.13
CA LYS A 78 -2.89 -19.98 -13.70
C LYS A 78 -3.07 -18.53 -14.14
N GLN A 79 -2.57 -17.60 -13.32
CA GLN A 79 -2.69 -16.16 -13.60
C GLN A 79 -1.79 -15.76 -14.78
N ILE A 80 -0.53 -16.19 -14.80
CA ILE A 80 0.41 -15.92 -15.90
C ILE A 80 -0.10 -16.50 -17.21
N ARG A 81 -0.62 -17.73 -17.20
CA ARG A 81 -1.21 -18.37 -18.37
C ARG A 81 -2.46 -17.62 -18.84
N GLY A 82 -3.30 -17.16 -17.90
CA GLY A 82 -4.54 -16.45 -18.24
C GLY A 82 -4.32 -15.06 -18.80
N ILE A 83 -3.33 -14.31 -18.30
CA ILE A 83 -3.06 -12.93 -18.73
C ILE A 83 -2.14 -12.87 -19.93
N PHE A 84 -1.01 -13.60 -19.90
CA PHE A 84 0.05 -13.45 -20.89
C PHE A 84 0.14 -14.63 -21.88
N ASN A 85 -0.69 -15.66 -21.72
CA ASN A 85 -0.65 -16.87 -22.54
C ASN A 85 0.76 -17.49 -22.65
N ARG A 86 1.52 -17.51 -21.54
CA ARG A 86 2.84 -18.13 -21.46
C ARG A 86 2.72 -19.54 -20.89
N LYS A 87 3.31 -20.53 -21.61
CA LYS A 87 3.31 -21.95 -21.19
C LYS A 87 4.37 -22.23 -20.12
N SER A 88 5.51 -21.55 -20.20
CA SER A 88 6.62 -21.69 -19.27
C SER A 88 6.81 -20.41 -18.46
N HIS A 89 7.10 -20.55 -17.17
CA HIS A 89 7.43 -19.46 -16.27
C HIS A 89 8.40 -19.97 -15.21
N SER A 90 9.12 -19.06 -14.60
CA SER A 90 9.97 -19.33 -13.44
C SER A 90 9.62 -18.35 -12.34
N ILE A 91 9.57 -18.83 -11.11
CA ILE A 91 9.35 -17.98 -9.92
C ILE A 91 10.71 -17.66 -9.32
N PHE A 92 10.92 -16.39 -9.01
CA PHE A 92 12.12 -15.89 -8.38
C PHE A 92 11.74 -15.12 -7.09
N PRO A 93 12.44 -15.29 -5.98
CA PRO A 93 13.54 -16.26 -5.77
C PRO A 93 13.03 -17.72 -5.80
N PRO A 94 13.88 -18.69 -6.18
CA PRO A 94 13.53 -20.10 -6.08
C PRO A 94 13.33 -20.47 -4.61
N VAL A 95 12.56 -21.54 -4.38
CA VAL A 95 12.32 -22.06 -3.03
C VAL A 95 13.64 -22.49 -2.41
N GLY A 96 13.95 -21.98 -1.23
CA GLY A 96 15.11 -22.36 -0.42
C GLY A 96 14.90 -23.68 0.34
N LEU A 97 15.91 -24.13 1.07
CA LEU A 97 15.84 -25.32 1.93
C LEU A 97 14.96 -25.06 3.19
N SER A 98 14.85 -23.81 3.56
CA SER A 98 14.02 -23.33 4.67
C SER A 98 13.15 -22.16 4.24
N ILE A 99 12.00 -21.99 4.90
CA ILE A 99 11.09 -20.87 4.67
C ILE A 99 11.71 -19.52 5.07
N ASP A 100 12.57 -19.54 6.08
CA ASP A 100 13.17 -18.37 6.72
C ASP A 100 14.56 -18.04 6.17
N ASP A 101 15.11 -18.88 5.29
CA ASP A 101 16.45 -18.73 4.74
C ASP A 101 16.45 -19.03 3.24
N SER A 102 16.83 -18.05 2.47
CA SER A 102 16.99 -18.16 1.03
C SER A 102 18.37 -17.61 0.61
N PHE A 103 18.80 -17.86 -0.62
CA PHE A 103 20.05 -17.29 -1.13
C PHE A 103 20.10 -15.74 -1.02
N TYR A 104 18.94 -15.07 -1.01
CA TYR A 104 18.82 -13.61 -1.06
C TYR A 104 18.46 -12.95 0.27
N SER A 105 17.95 -13.73 1.23
CA SER A 105 17.49 -13.21 2.51
C SER A 105 17.66 -14.23 3.60
N VAL A 106 18.10 -13.77 4.76
CA VAL A 106 18.22 -14.54 6.00
C VAL A 106 17.34 -13.86 7.03
N LYS A 107 16.65 -14.66 7.84
CA LYS A 107 15.83 -14.14 8.94
C LYS A 107 16.75 -13.50 10.00
N ASP A 108 16.52 -12.25 10.31
CA ASP A 108 17.16 -11.58 11.44
C ASP A 108 16.40 -11.91 12.73
N GLU A 109 16.99 -12.75 13.57
CA GLU A 109 16.41 -13.11 14.87
C GLU A 109 16.68 -12.06 15.97
N SER A 110 17.55 -11.09 15.71
CA SER A 110 17.92 -10.05 16.67
C SER A 110 16.95 -8.88 16.68
N SER A 111 16.19 -8.67 15.61
CA SER A 111 15.22 -7.60 15.48
C SER A 111 13.79 -8.05 15.80
N PHE A 112 13.04 -7.16 16.46
CA PHE A 112 11.61 -7.41 16.69
C PHE A 112 10.84 -7.30 15.37
N GLY A 113 10.24 -8.39 14.94
CA GLY A 113 9.37 -8.43 13.76
C GLY A 113 8.03 -7.72 13.98
N LYS A 114 7.16 -7.80 12.98
CA LYS A 114 5.79 -7.27 13.06
C LYS A 114 4.98 -8.04 14.11
N LYS A 115 4.33 -7.31 15.02
CA LYS A 115 3.43 -7.89 16.02
C LYS A 115 1.98 -7.73 15.56
N PHE A 116 1.29 -8.86 15.40
CA PHE A 116 -0.14 -8.88 15.07
C PHE A 116 -0.94 -9.06 16.37
N VAL A 117 -1.91 -8.16 16.61
CA VAL A 117 -2.79 -8.22 17.78
C VAL A 117 -4.23 -8.25 17.31
N GLY A 118 -4.92 -9.37 17.58
CA GLY A 118 -6.36 -9.50 17.36
C GLY A 118 -7.15 -8.94 18.55
N VAL A 119 -8.16 -8.10 18.26
CA VAL A 119 -9.07 -7.59 19.29
C VAL A 119 -10.47 -8.08 19.00
N THR A 120 -11.00 -8.96 19.88
CA THR A 120 -12.39 -9.43 19.81
C THR A 120 -13.26 -8.65 20.76
N ILE A 121 -14.41 -8.19 20.26
CA ILE A 121 -15.33 -7.35 21.01
C ILE A 121 -16.56 -8.18 21.37
N THR A 122 -16.80 -8.36 22.65
CA THR A 122 -17.95 -9.14 23.15
C THR A 122 -18.94 -8.29 23.93
N GLN A 123 -18.51 -7.20 24.54
CA GLN A 123 -19.31 -6.40 25.50
C GLN A 123 -19.63 -4.98 25.02
N TYR A 124 -19.00 -4.50 23.97
CA TYR A 124 -19.14 -3.14 23.48
C TYR A 124 -19.61 -3.10 22.03
N SER A 125 -20.19 -2.00 21.60
CA SER A 125 -20.40 -1.75 20.18
C SER A 125 -19.05 -1.64 19.45
N THR A 126 -19.03 -1.95 18.16
CA THR A 126 -17.82 -1.82 17.33
C THR A 126 -17.20 -0.41 17.42
N GLN A 127 -18.06 0.62 17.43
CA GLN A 127 -17.62 2.01 17.57
C GLN A 127 -16.93 2.29 18.89
N GLN A 128 -17.50 1.80 19.99
CA GLN A 128 -16.94 2.00 21.33
C GLN A 128 -15.61 1.26 21.51
N ALA A 129 -15.50 0.07 20.97
CA ALA A 129 -14.24 -0.69 20.98
C ALA A 129 -13.18 -0.01 20.13
N GLN A 130 -13.54 0.51 18.96
CA GLN A 130 -12.64 1.28 18.10
C GLN A 130 -12.15 2.54 18.81
N ALA A 131 -13.03 3.29 19.49
CA ALA A 131 -12.66 4.44 20.30
C ALA A 131 -11.66 4.06 21.42
N ASN A 132 -11.88 2.92 22.07
CA ASN A 132 -10.98 2.44 23.13
C ASN A 132 -9.59 2.08 22.56
N VAL A 133 -9.51 1.34 21.45
CA VAL A 133 -8.25 0.97 20.81
C VAL A 133 -7.50 2.22 20.35
N LEU A 134 -8.16 3.10 19.60
CA LEU A 134 -7.56 4.34 19.10
C LEU A 134 -7.09 5.25 20.22
N SER A 135 -7.83 5.35 21.33
CA SER A 135 -7.41 6.14 22.49
C SER A 135 -6.14 5.61 23.12
N ASN A 136 -6.03 4.28 23.28
CA ASN A 136 -4.84 3.67 23.83
C ASN A 136 -3.63 3.85 22.90
N LEU A 137 -3.78 3.65 21.60
CA LEU A 137 -2.73 3.87 20.61
C LEU A 137 -2.29 5.34 20.57
N ASN A 138 -3.24 6.27 20.65
CA ASN A 138 -2.92 7.70 20.71
C ASN A 138 -2.26 8.12 22.03
N GLN A 139 -2.49 7.43 23.13
CA GLN A 139 -1.88 7.73 24.43
C GLN A 139 -0.50 7.07 24.60
N SER A 140 -0.27 5.90 23.99
CA SER A 140 0.93 5.10 24.25
C SER A 140 2.27 5.84 24.06
N PRO A 141 2.48 6.70 23.04
CA PRO A 141 3.76 7.38 22.87
C PRO A 141 4.14 8.33 24.00
N SER A 142 3.17 8.78 24.80
CA SER A 142 3.45 9.65 25.95
C SER A 142 4.22 8.96 27.09
N PHE A 143 4.31 7.64 27.06
CA PHE A 143 5.06 6.86 28.04
C PHE A 143 6.54 6.70 27.68
N PHE A 144 6.93 6.99 26.44
CA PHE A 144 8.33 7.00 26.02
C PHE A 144 8.99 8.35 26.35
N GLU A 145 10.28 8.31 26.68
CA GLU A 145 10.99 9.51 27.12
C GLU A 145 11.59 10.27 25.93
N SER A 146 12.24 9.59 25.02
CA SER A 146 12.87 10.21 23.85
C SER A 146 11.96 10.26 22.62
N ASP A 147 12.19 11.24 21.74
CA ASP A 147 11.43 11.34 20.49
C ASP A 147 11.77 10.22 19.51
N LEU A 148 12.98 9.65 19.58
CA LEU A 148 13.36 8.45 18.82
C LEU A 148 12.54 7.22 19.22
N GLU A 149 12.26 7.05 20.51
CA GLU A 149 11.40 5.95 20.99
C GLU A 149 9.92 6.18 20.64
N LYS A 150 9.47 7.44 20.58
CA LYS A 150 8.09 7.80 20.24
C LYS A 150 7.79 7.60 18.77
N ASP A 151 8.76 7.87 17.89
CA ASP A 151 8.54 7.93 16.45
C ASP A 151 7.90 6.69 15.85
N PRO A 152 8.37 5.47 16.12
CA PRO A 152 7.75 4.24 15.60
C PRO A 152 6.29 4.03 16.05
N TRP A 153 5.87 4.68 17.13
CA TRP A 153 4.52 4.54 17.72
C TRP A 153 3.66 5.79 17.55
N TRP A 154 4.19 6.81 16.90
CA TRP A 154 3.49 8.09 16.80
C TRP A 154 2.32 8.05 15.84
N THR A 155 2.52 7.60 14.62
CA THR A 155 1.51 7.62 13.56
C THR A 155 0.71 6.33 13.53
N ASN A 156 -0.61 6.45 13.63
CA ASN A 156 -1.53 5.33 13.47
C ASN A 156 -2.14 5.36 12.07
N ILE A 157 -2.03 4.28 11.32
CA ILE A 157 -2.70 4.11 10.03
C ILE A 157 -3.89 3.17 10.21
N CYS A 158 -5.08 3.66 9.89
CA CYS A 158 -6.33 2.92 10.00
C CYS A 158 -6.85 2.59 8.59
N TYR A 159 -6.95 1.31 8.27
CA TYR A 159 -7.46 0.82 6.99
C TYR A 159 -8.94 0.47 7.07
N PHE A 160 -9.70 0.88 6.07
CA PHE A 160 -11.15 0.66 5.98
C PHE A 160 -11.53 0.07 4.63
N HIS A 161 -12.51 -0.83 4.64
CA HIS A 161 -13.08 -1.38 3.42
C HIS A 161 -14.11 -0.45 2.78
N SER A 162 -14.66 0.50 3.54
CA SER A 162 -15.67 1.42 3.03
C SER A 162 -15.45 2.87 3.49
N MET A 163 -15.87 3.80 2.64
CA MET A 163 -15.89 5.24 2.95
C MET A 163 -16.80 5.58 4.13
N ARG A 164 -17.84 4.79 4.37
CA ARG A 164 -18.76 4.97 5.49
C ARG A 164 -18.06 4.68 6.82
N GLU A 165 -17.30 3.59 6.91
CA GLU A 165 -16.54 3.24 8.11
C GLU A 165 -15.45 4.27 8.38
N LEU A 166 -14.77 4.73 7.34
CA LEU A 166 -13.79 5.80 7.46
C LEU A 166 -14.41 7.09 8.02
N GLY A 167 -15.54 7.53 7.47
CA GLY A 167 -16.24 8.72 7.94
C GLY A 167 -16.71 8.60 9.41
N ASN A 168 -17.21 7.42 9.80
CA ASN A 168 -17.57 7.16 11.20
C ASN A 168 -16.34 7.24 12.10
N THR A 169 -15.22 6.68 11.69
CA THR A 169 -13.97 6.73 12.49
C THR A 169 -13.44 8.14 12.62
N TYR A 170 -13.60 8.97 11.61
CA TYR A 170 -13.24 10.37 11.68
C TYR A 170 -14.02 11.09 12.80
N SER A 171 -15.33 10.86 12.92
CA SER A 171 -16.16 11.39 14.01
C SER A 171 -15.75 10.82 15.37
N ILE A 172 -15.49 9.51 15.45
CA ILE A 172 -15.02 8.86 16.68
C ILE A 172 -13.69 9.47 17.16
N LEU A 173 -12.76 9.77 16.26
CA LEU A 173 -11.49 10.42 16.62
C LEU A 173 -11.69 11.81 17.19
N GLN A 174 -12.69 12.56 16.74
CA GLN A 174 -12.94 13.92 17.16
C GLN A 174 -13.69 14.02 18.48
N GLU A 175 -14.54 13.06 18.79
CA GLU A 175 -15.41 13.10 19.96
C GLU A 175 -15.03 12.05 21.01
N ASP A 176 -15.21 10.79 20.68
CA ASP A 176 -15.09 9.69 21.64
C ASP A 176 -13.65 9.46 22.10
N VAL A 177 -12.70 9.51 21.16
CA VAL A 177 -11.27 9.35 21.47
C VAL A 177 -10.79 10.52 22.35
N VAL A 178 -11.19 11.74 22.04
CA VAL A 178 -10.82 12.92 22.86
C VAL A 178 -11.33 12.75 24.29
N ARG A 179 -12.61 12.39 24.44
CA ARG A 179 -13.23 12.15 25.75
C ARG A 179 -12.53 11.02 26.51
N ARG A 180 -12.20 9.94 25.82
CA ARG A 180 -11.50 8.80 26.41
C ARG A 180 -10.07 9.14 26.82
N LEU A 181 -9.35 9.92 26.03
CA LEU A 181 -8.02 10.41 26.38
C LEU A 181 -8.03 11.24 27.66
N MET A 182 -9.03 12.11 27.85
CA MET A 182 -9.20 12.86 29.09
C MET A 182 -9.39 11.92 30.29
N PHE A 183 -10.22 10.90 30.12
CA PHE A 183 -10.42 9.87 31.17
C PHE A 183 -9.13 9.10 31.49
N LEU A 184 -8.37 8.66 30.48
CA LEU A 184 -7.11 7.94 30.67
C LEU A 184 -6.08 8.81 31.40
N ARG A 185 -6.02 10.09 31.11
CA ARG A 185 -5.14 11.04 31.79
C ARG A 185 -5.46 11.14 33.29
N MET A 186 -6.73 11.25 33.62
CA MET A 186 -7.16 11.27 35.03
C MET A 186 -6.89 9.94 35.72
N LYS A 187 -7.23 8.82 35.05
CA LYS A 187 -7.07 7.48 35.64
C LYS A 187 -5.62 7.12 35.94
N PHE A 188 -4.70 7.48 35.05
CA PHE A 188 -3.28 7.16 35.20
C PHE A 188 -2.44 8.32 35.76
N ASN A 189 -3.08 9.39 36.20
CA ASN A 189 -2.42 10.60 36.71
C ASN A 189 -1.27 11.08 35.80
N ILE A 190 -1.55 11.14 34.48
CA ILE A 190 -0.55 11.52 33.48
C ILE A 190 -0.36 13.05 33.58
N GLY A 191 0.87 13.47 33.89
CA GLY A 191 1.23 14.87 34.03
C GLY A 191 1.01 15.66 32.72
N LYS A 192 0.86 16.97 32.84
CA LYS A 192 0.62 17.85 31.67
C LYS A 192 1.74 17.80 30.64
N GLU A 193 2.95 17.56 31.08
CA GLU A 193 4.16 17.40 30.25
C GLU A 193 4.13 16.16 29.35
N LYS A 194 3.39 15.12 29.77
CA LYS A 194 3.18 13.86 29.03
C LYS A 194 1.83 13.83 28.29
N LEU A 195 1.21 14.98 28.10
CA LEU A 195 -0.04 15.03 27.38
C LEU A 195 0.18 14.77 25.90
N THR A 196 -0.35 13.67 25.40
CA THR A 196 -0.56 13.54 23.96
C THR A 196 -1.59 14.57 23.54
N TYR A 197 -1.32 15.21 22.43
CA TYR A 197 -2.30 16.09 21.82
C TYR A 197 -3.53 15.27 21.45
N ALA A 198 -4.69 15.75 21.85
CA ALA A 198 -5.95 15.20 21.36
C ALA A 198 -5.91 15.26 19.82
N PRO A 199 -6.37 14.21 19.13
CA PRO A 199 -6.48 14.24 17.68
C PRO A 199 -7.28 15.48 17.28
N ASN A 200 -6.66 16.41 16.61
CA ASN A 200 -7.34 17.56 16.03
C ASN A 200 -7.40 17.38 14.50
N ILE A 201 -8.20 18.18 13.86
CA ILE A 201 -8.43 18.11 12.40
C ILE A 201 -7.14 18.25 11.59
N ASN A 202 -6.13 18.92 12.14
CA ASN A 202 -4.85 19.13 11.46
C ASN A 202 -3.96 17.89 11.50
N ASN A 203 -4.12 17.05 12.53
CA ASN A 203 -3.30 15.87 12.77
C ASN A 203 -3.94 14.57 12.25
N VAL A 204 -5.16 14.64 11.70
CA VAL A 204 -5.82 13.53 11.01
C VAL A 204 -5.73 13.76 9.51
N LYS A 205 -5.24 12.79 8.77
CA LYS A 205 -5.16 12.83 7.30
C LYS A 205 -5.97 11.71 6.70
N GLU A 206 -6.62 12.03 5.60
CA GLU A 206 -7.37 11.07 4.79
C GLU A 206 -6.56 10.71 3.56
N LEU A 207 -6.54 9.40 3.23
CA LEU A 207 -5.86 8.81 2.08
C LEU A 207 -6.85 7.92 1.34
N THR A 208 -7.64 8.55 0.46
CA THR A 208 -8.72 7.86 -0.27
C THR A 208 -8.77 8.31 -1.72
N SER A 209 -9.41 7.49 -2.57
CA SER A 209 -9.60 7.81 -4.01
C SER A 209 -10.48 9.01 -4.30
N ARG A 210 -11.25 9.49 -3.31
CA ARG A 210 -12.07 10.72 -3.49
C ARG A 210 -11.23 11.99 -3.47
N LEU A 211 -10.01 11.93 -2.93
CA LEU A 211 -9.12 13.08 -2.92
C LEU A 211 -8.40 13.23 -4.26
N PRO A 212 -8.25 14.45 -4.77
CA PRO A 212 -7.40 14.71 -5.93
C PRO A 212 -5.96 14.27 -5.67
N SER A 213 -5.30 13.70 -6.68
CA SER A 213 -3.92 13.20 -6.57
C SER A 213 -2.94 14.15 -5.89
N PRO A 214 -2.94 15.49 -6.15
CA PRO A 214 -2.04 16.41 -5.44
C PRO A 214 -2.28 16.46 -3.92
N LYS A 215 -3.52 16.27 -3.46
CA LYS A 215 -3.84 16.23 -2.02
C LYS A 215 -3.37 14.95 -1.37
N VAL A 216 -3.47 13.82 -2.08
CA VAL A 216 -2.94 12.52 -1.63
C VAL A 216 -1.41 12.62 -1.47
N VAL A 217 -0.71 13.11 -2.48
CA VAL A 217 0.76 13.32 -2.43
C VAL A 217 1.14 14.26 -1.28
N SER A 218 0.40 15.36 -1.08
CA SER A 218 0.65 16.27 0.04
C SER A 218 0.44 15.60 1.40
N ALA A 219 -0.55 14.72 1.54
CA ALA A 219 -0.80 13.98 2.77
C ALA A 219 0.32 12.95 3.03
N MET A 220 0.81 12.27 1.99
CA MET A 220 1.93 11.35 2.07
C MET A 220 3.23 12.04 2.50
N ASN A 221 3.55 13.18 1.89
CA ASN A 221 4.72 13.98 2.28
C ASN A 221 4.67 14.41 3.75
N LYS A 222 3.47 14.61 4.30
CA LYS A 222 3.28 14.90 5.73
C LYS A 222 3.45 13.66 6.61
N LEU A 223 3.13 12.48 6.12
CA LEU A 223 3.37 11.22 6.83
C LEU A 223 4.86 10.87 6.93
N ALA A 224 5.67 11.31 5.96
CA ALA A 224 7.11 11.14 5.98
C ALA A 224 7.84 12.05 6.98
N VAL A 225 7.13 12.98 7.66
CA VAL A 225 7.73 13.85 8.68
C VAL A 225 7.78 13.13 10.02
N GLY A 226 8.97 12.82 10.50
CA GLY A 226 9.20 12.18 11.79
C GLY A 226 9.03 13.12 13.00
N THR A 227 9.03 12.54 14.19
CA THR A 227 8.89 13.26 15.47
C THR A 227 10.13 14.09 15.83
N ASP A 228 11.27 13.80 15.24
CA ASP A 228 12.54 14.50 15.39
C ASP A 228 12.55 15.93 14.82
N SER A 229 11.55 16.28 14.02
CA SER A 229 11.38 17.62 13.45
C SER A 229 11.18 18.72 14.49
N GLY A 230 11.10 18.39 15.78
CA GLY A 230 10.92 19.33 16.91
C GLY A 230 9.58 20.03 16.99
N LYS A 231 8.62 19.69 16.10
CA LYS A 231 7.27 20.24 16.06
C LYS A 231 6.23 19.13 15.99
N LEU A 232 6.09 18.38 17.08
CA LEU A 232 5.13 17.27 17.21
C LEU A 232 3.71 17.61 16.73
N ASN A 233 3.30 18.89 16.87
CA ASN A 233 1.99 19.36 16.40
C ASN A 233 1.79 19.28 14.88
N ASN A 234 2.88 19.21 14.12
CA ASN A 234 2.85 19.13 12.65
C ASN A 234 2.92 17.69 12.15
N VAL A 235 3.29 16.75 13.01
CA VAL A 235 3.39 15.34 12.65
C VAL A 235 1.99 14.71 12.63
N VAL A 236 1.70 13.95 11.59
CA VAL A 236 0.41 13.27 11.45
C VAL A 236 0.26 12.24 12.56
N ARG A 237 -0.88 12.30 13.24
CA ARG A 237 -1.17 11.39 14.35
C ARG A 237 -2.01 10.20 13.92
N ASN A 238 -2.99 10.43 13.05
CA ASN A 238 -3.85 9.39 12.52
C ASN A 238 -4.04 9.58 11.02
N ALA A 239 -3.82 8.52 10.25
CA ALA A 239 -4.12 8.46 8.84
C ALA A 239 -5.26 7.48 8.61
N LEU A 240 -6.31 7.92 7.93
CA LEU A 240 -7.48 7.11 7.59
C LEU A 240 -7.41 6.76 6.12
N ALA A 241 -7.30 5.49 5.82
CA ALA A 241 -7.01 4.99 4.47
C ALA A 241 -8.05 3.99 3.98
N THR A 242 -8.26 3.97 2.68
CA THR A 242 -8.93 2.86 1.99
C THR A 242 -7.92 2.13 1.10
N SER A 243 -8.36 1.19 0.28
CA SER A 243 -7.54 0.37 -0.62
C SER A 243 -6.57 1.15 -1.54
N VAL A 244 -6.68 2.48 -1.62
CA VAL A 244 -5.74 3.33 -2.40
C VAL A 244 -4.29 3.20 -1.92
N ILE A 245 -4.09 2.89 -0.63
CA ILE A 245 -2.73 2.69 -0.09
C ILE A 245 -2.21 1.26 -0.31
N GLU A 246 -3.07 0.30 -0.65
CA GLU A 246 -2.64 -1.07 -0.95
C GLU A 246 -1.81 -1.14 -2.24
N VAL A 247 -1.89 -0.11 -3.08
CA VAL A 247 -1.30 -0.10 -4.42
C VAL A 247 -0.07 0.81 -4.46
N GLY A 248 1.11 0.23 -4.20
CA GLY A 248 2.39 0.86 -4.55
C GLY A 248 2.72 2.18 -3.85
N ILE A 249 2.25 2.36 -2.61
CA ILE A 249 2.64 3.50 -1.80
C ILE A 249 3.59 3.01 -0.71
N ASP A 250 4.88 3.22 -0.91
CA ASP A 250 5.89 3.11 0.13
C ASP A 250 5.87 4.38 0.99
N ILE A 251 5.53 4.20 2.27
CA ILE A 251 5.52 5.27 3.28
C ILE A 251 6.68 5.03 4.25
#